data_4bbfc9178772a20a47bcca7503c834be
#
_entry.id   4bbfc9178772a20a47bcca7503c834be
#
_cell.length_a   1.000
_cell.length_b   1.000
_cell.length_c   1.000
_cell.angle_alpha   90.00
_cell.angle_beta   90.00
_cell.angle_gamma   90.00
#
_symmetry.space_group_name_H-M   'P 1'
#
loop_
_entity.id
_entity.type
_entity.pdbx_description
1 polymer ?
#
loop_
_entity_poly.entity_id
_entity_poly.type
_entity_poly.pdbx_seq_one_letter_code
_entity_poly.pdbx_strand_id
1 'polypeptide(L)'
;MYDPEKISFVDVLRWFWEAHDPTSGMGQGNDRGTQYRSGFYYFDDEQKQLIEASKKAYEEQLGRPITTEIAAASDYDQYGGLWYYAEPYHQQYLSKPGARPYCSAQPQGVSLAPFESWAPEGLKEKHAPKLSENFWKKHAPKRGCSVVQEPNEPIPDSDM
;
A
#
# COMPACT_ATOMS: atom_id res chain seq x y z
N MET A 1 6.15 10.07 2.35
CA MET A 1 7.37 10.36 1.56
C MET A 1 8.31 9.18 1.71
N TYR A 2 8.90 8.65 0.66
CA TYR A 2 9.86 7.55 0.70
C TYR A 2 11.18 7.98 0.04
N ASP A 3 12.27 7.29 0.37
CA ASP A 3 13.57 7.52 -0.21
C ASP A 3 13.69 6.72 -1.52
N PRO A 4 13.70 7.37 -2.69
CA PRO A 4 13.76 6.68 -3.97
C PRO A 4 15.10 5.97 -4.23
N GLU A 5 16.14 6.26 -3.46
CA GLU A 5 17.40 5.53 -3.55
C GLU A 5 17.32 4.13 -2.90
N LYS A 6 16.44 3.98 -1.90
CA LYS A 6 16.28 2.74 -1.14
C LYS A 6 15.13 1.86 -1.63
N ILE A 7 14.01 2.45 -2.00
CA ILE A 7 12.81 1.74 -2.47
C ILE A 7 12.29 2.37 -3.76
N SER A 8 11.71 1.56 -4.63
CA SER A 8 11.07 2.03 -5.86
C SER A 8 9.58 2.30 -5.66
N PHE A 9 8.94 3.00 -6.60
CA PHE A 9 7.49 3.15 -6.59
C PHE A 9 6.78 1.79 -6.76
N VAL A 10 7.38 0.86 -7.47
CA VAL A 10 6.86 -0.51 -7.63
C VAL A 10 6.88 -1.28 -6.31
N ASP A 11 7.89 -1.08 -5.46
CA ASP A 11 7.90 -1.65 -4.12
C ASP A 11 6.78 -1.09 -3.24
N VAL A 12 6.51 0.23 -3.36
CA VAL A 12 5.37 0.87 -2.68
C VAL A 12 4.03 0.30 -3.17
N LEU A 13 3.88 0.09 -4.49
CA LEU A 13 2.68 -0.53 -5.07
C LEU A 13 2.47 -1.95 -4.54
N ARG A 14 3.52 -2.77 -4.51
CA ARG A 14 3.46 -4.13 -3.98
C ARG A 14 3.02 -4.13 -2.52
N TRP A 15 3.64 -3.29 -1.69
CA TRP A 15 3.26 -3.16 -0.29
C TRP A 15 1.80 -2.76 -0.12
N PHE A 16 1.34 -1.78 -0.88
CA PHE A 16 -0.05 -1.31 -0.84
C PHE A 16 -1.03 -2.43 -1.16
N TRP A 17 -0.84 -3.14 -2.28
CA TRP A 17 -1.75 -4.21 -2.68
C TRP A 17 -1.78 -5.38 -1.69
N GLU A 18 -0.62 -5.76 -1.16
CA GLU A 18 -0.49 -6.90 -0.26
C GLU A 18 -0.90 -6.59 1.20
N ALA A 19 -0.91 -5.30 1.62
CA ALA A 19 -1.09 -4.92 3.02
C ALA A 19 -2.56 -4.79 3.49
N HIS A 20 -3.54 -4.87 2.58
CA HIS A 20 -4.95 -4.70 2.94
C HIS A 20 -5.87 -5.52 2.02
N ASP A 21 -7.20 -5.42 2.22
CA ASP A 21 -8.19 -5.94 1.28
C ASP A 21 -8.64 -4.83 0.31
N PRO A 22 -8.13 -4.79 -0.93
CA PRO A 22 -8.52 -3.77 -1.91
C PRO A 22 -9.90 -4.04 -2.55
N THR A 23 -10.60 -5.10 -2.14
CA THR A 23 -11.93 -5.47 -2.66
C THR A 23 -13.07 -5.10 -1.71
N SER A 24 -12.76 -4.51 -0.54
CA SER A 24 -13.74 -4.32 0.53
C SER A 24 -14.67 -3.10 0.37
N GLY A 25 -14.57 -2.37 -0.73
CA GLY A 25 -15.42 -1.21 -1.01
C GLY A 25 -15.20 -0.07 -0.02
N MET A 26 -16.29 0.47 0.54
CA MET A 26 -16.26 1.58 1.50
C MET A 26 -15.99 1.07 2.93
N GLY A 27 -14.87 0.38 3.11
CA GLY A 27 -14.49 -0.14 4.42
C GLY A 27 -13.18 -0.91 4.39
N GLN A 28 -12.69 -1.26 5.59
CA GLN A 28 -11.56 -2.16 5.77
C GLN A 28 -11.77 -2.95 7.07
N GLY A 29 -11.80 -4.29 6.97
CA GLY A 29 -12.12 -5.14 8.10
C GLY A 29 -13.47 -4.78 8.73
N ASN A 30 -13.48 -4.45 10.02
CA ASN A 30 -14.67 -4.05 10.77
C ASN A 30 -15.03 -2.57 10.61
N ASP A 31 -14.11 -1.76 10.09
CA ASP A 31 -14.32 -0.33 9.93
C ASP A 31 -15.09 -0.03 8.63
N ARG A 32 -16.16 0.75 8.73
CA ARG A 32 -17.07 1.08 7.63
C ARG A 32 -17.19 2.58 7.43
N GLY A 33 -17.28 2.99 6.17
CA GLY A 33 -17.40 4.40 5.79
C GLY A 33 -16.41 4.78 4.70
N THR A 34 -16.66 5.90 4.03
CA THR A 34 -15.82 6.38 2.91
C THR A 34 -14.38 6.68 3.33
N GLN A 35 -14.16 7.04 4.60
CA GLN A 35 -12.83 7.29 5.17
C GLN A 35 -11.95 6.04 5.26
N TYR A 36 -12.53 4.84 5.13
CA TYR A 36 -11.81 3.57 5.18
C TYR A 36 -11.69 2.89 3.81
N ARG A 37 -12.10 3.58 2.73
CA ARG A 37 -11.97 3.03 1.38
C ARG A 37 -10.51 2.93 0.99
N SER A 38 -10.21 1.95 0.16
CA SER A 38 -8.92 1.83 -0.51
C SER A 38 -8.77 2.90 -1.60
N GLY A 39 -7.66 3.61 -1.63
CA GLY A 39 -7.45 4.68 -2.60
C GLY A 39 -5.99 4.89 -2.98
N PHE A 40 -5.75 5.16 -4.25
CA PHE A 40 -4.49 5.62 -4.81
C PHE A 40 -4.67 6.98 -5.47
N TYR A 41 -3.77 7.91 -5.16
CA TYR A 41 -3.79 9.27 -5.70
C TYR A 41 -2.45 9.57 -6.38
N TYR A 42 -2.46 9.60 -7.71
CA TYR A 42 -1.25 9.79 -8.50
C TYR A 42 -0.94 11.27 -8.75
N PHE A 43 0.34 11.59 -8.92
CA PHE A 43 0.83 12.95 -9.18
C PHE A 43 1.26 13.14 -10.65
N ASP A 44 1.50 12.05 -11.38
CA ASP A 44 1.93 12.09 -12.76
C ASP A 44 1.41 10.86 -13.56
N ASP A 45 1.57 10.92 -14.88
CA ASP A 45 1.07 9.87 -15.79
C ASP A 45 1.84 8.54 -15.66
N GLU A 46 3.12 8.56 -15.27
CA GLU A 46 3.89 7.33 -15.07
C GLU A 46 3.36 6.58 -13.84
N GLN A 47 3.11 7.30 -12.73
CA GLN A 47 2.49 6.72 -11.55
C GLN A 47 1.11 6.13 -11.89
N LYS A 48 0.29 6.87 -12.67
CA LYS A 48 -1.01 6.37 -13.11
C LYS A 48 -0.89 5.05 -13.87
N GLN A 49 -0.02 4.99 -14.86
CA GLN A 49 0.20 3.77 -15.66
C GLN A 49 0.64 2.59 -14.80
N LEU A 50 1.57 2.81 -13.87
CA LEU A 50 2.05 1.78 -12.95
C LEU A 50 0.96 1.31 -11.99
N ILE A 51 0.15 2.22 -11.44
CA ILE A 51 -0.98 1.88 -10.57
C ILE A 51 -2.01 1.04 -11.32
N GLU A 52 -2.42 1.46 -12.51
CA GLU A 52 -3.42 0.75 -13.33
C GLU A 52 -2.92 -0.65 -13.75
N ALA A 53 -1.66 -0.75 -14.18
CA ALA A 53 -1.05 -2.03 -14.57
C ALA A 53 -0.92 -2.98 -13.36
N SER A 54 -0.45 -2.48 -12.22
CA SER A 54 -0.34 -3.28 -10.99
C SER A 54 -1.70 -3.71 -10.45
N LYS A 55 -2.72 -2.83 -10.54
CA LYS A 55 -4.10 -3.18 -10.17
C LYS A 55 -4.58 -4.39 -10.96
N LYS A 56 -4.46 -4.33 -12.30
CA LYS A 56 -4.86 -5.43 -13.18
C LYS A 56 -4.13 -6.72 -12.83
N ALA A 57 -2.81 -6.66 -12.67
CA ALA A 57 -2.01 -7.82 -12.30
C ALA A 57 -2.43 -8.41 -10.95
N TYR A 58 -2.75 -7.56 -9.96
CA TYR A 58 -3.18 -8.02 -8.65
C TYR A 58 -4.62 -8.57 -8.65
N GLU A 59 -5.54 -8.00 -9.46
CA GLU A 59 -6.88 -8.56 -9.68
C GLU A 59 -6.82 -9.99 -10.22
N GLU A 60 -5.92 -10.26 -11.16
CA GLU A 60 -5.70 -11.60 -11.72
C GLU A 60 -5.24 -12.58 -10.65
N GLN A 61 -4.32 -12.17 -9.75
CA GLN A 61 -3.85 -13.01 -8.64
C GLN A 61 -4.93 -13.24 -7.58
N LEU A 62 -5.73 -12.23 -7.27
CA LEU A 62 -6.84 -12.33 -6.30
C LEU A 62 -8.04 -13.13 -6.83
N GLY A 63 -8.24 -13.17 -8.13
CA GLY A 63 -9.45 -13.74 -8.75
C GLY A 63 -10.74 -12.98 -8.40
N ARG A 64 -10.64 -11.72 -7.99
CA ARG A 64 -11.76 -10.85 -7.56
C ARG A 64 -11.51 -9.40 -8.01
N PRO A 65 -12.56 -8.64 -8.38
CA PRO A 65 -12.41 -7.24 -8.77
C PRO A 65 -11.96 -6.37 -7.59
N ILE A 66 -11.03 -5.45 -7.87
CA ILE A 66 -10.52 -4.45 -6.93
C ILE A 66 -11.39 -3.20 -6.99
N THR A 67 -11.77 -2.70 -5.81
CA THR A 67 -12.62 -1.50 -5.65
C THR A 67 -11.82 -0.24 -5.28
N THR A 68 -10.49 -0.31 -5.28
CA THR A 68 -9.61 0.82 -5.00
C THR A 68 -9.92 1.99 -5.91
N GLU A 69 -10.18 3.17 -5.33
CA GLU A 69 -10.27 4.44 -6.04
C GLU A 69 -8.90 4.81 -6.63
N ILE A 70 -8.87 5.22 -7.89
CA ILE A 70 -7.66 5.76 -8.53
C ILE A 70 -8.02 7.12 -9.10
N ALA A 71 -7.40 8.18 -8.57
CA ALA A 71 -7.69 9.56 -8.97
C ALA A 71 -6.40 10.40 -9.02
N ALA A 72 -6.44 11.52 -9.73
CA ALA A 72 -5.34 12.48 -9.68
C ALA A 72 -5.31 13.19 -8.33
N ALA A 73 -4.13 13.40 -7.76
CA ALA A 73 -3.98 14.17 -6.53
C ALA A 73 -4.51 15.60 -6.68
N SER A 74 -4.36 16.19 -7.89
CA SER A 74 -4.87 17.53 -8.24
C SER A 74 -6.39 17.66 -8.17
N ASP A 75 -7.15 16.57 -8.28
CA ASP A 75 -8.61 16.61 -8.17
C ASP A 75 -9.08 17.08 -6.77
N TYR A 76 -8.18 17.02 -5.79
CA TYR A 76 -8.43 17.41 -4.41
C TYR A 76 -7.98 18.83 -4.05
N ASP A 77 -7.35 19.55 -4.98
CA ASP A 77 -6.86 20.92 -4.76
C ASP A 77 -8.00 21.89 -4.39
N GLN A 78 -9.19 21.67 -4.96
CA GLN A 78 -10.41 22.42 -4.62
C GLN A 78 -10.84 22.30 -3.14
N TYR A 79 -10.36 21.29 -2.43
CA TYR A 79 -10.64 21.04 -1.00
C TYR A 79 -9.46 21.43 -0.09
N GLY A 80 -8.47 22.17 -0.62
CA GLY A 80 -7.27 22.56 0.12
C GLY A 80 -6.11 21.55 0.01
N GLY A 81 -6.19 20.62 -0.95
CA GLY A 81 -5.19 19.60 -1.24
C GLY A 81 -5.55 18.22 -0.70
N LEU A 82 -4.72 17.25 -1.03
CA LEU A 82 -4.91 15.84 -0.68
C LEU A 82 -4.45 15.52 0.75
N TRP A 83 -3.52 16.28 1.29
CA TRP A 83 -2.81 15.92 2.51
C TRP A 83 -3.26 16.75 3.72
N TYR A 84 -3.69 16.07 4.76
CA TYR A 84 -3.95 16.62 6.08
C TYR A 84 -3.23 15.80 7.14
N TYR A 85 -2.72 16.46 8.18
CA TYR A 85 -2.18 15.72 9.32
C TYR A 85 -3.30 14.99 10.05
N ALA A 86 -3.06 13.73 10.37
CA ALA A 86 -3.95 13.00 11.27
C ALA A 86 -3.90 13.61 12.69
N GLU A 87 -5.00 13.51 13.40
CA GLU A 87 -5.11 14.02 14.77
C GLU A 87 -4.08 13.37 15.71
N PRO A 88 -3.63 14.06 16.76
CA PRO A 88 -2.58 13.56 17.65
C PRO A 88 -2.85 12.17 18.24
N TYR A 89 -4.12 11.80 18.44
CA TYR A 89 -4.48 10.48 18.95
C TYR A 89 -4.30 9.36 17.94
N HIS A 90 -4.34 9.66 16.63
CA HIS A 90 -4.05 8.71 15.55
C HIS A 90 -2.57 8.59 15.24
N GLN A 91 -1.78 9.67 15.48
CA GLN A 91 -0.35 9.65 15.21
C GLN A 91 0.32 8.54 16.02
N GLN A 92 1.00 7.60 15.33
CA GLN A 92 1.71 6.47 15.95
C GLN A 92 0.86 5.67 16.95
N TYR A 93 -0.45 5.50 16.66
CA TYR A 93 -1.41 4.88 17.58
C TYR A 93 -0.92 3.54 18.14
N LEU A 94 -0.37 2.66 17.28
CA LEU A 94 0.07 1.31 17.69
C LEU A 94 1.29 1.31 18.64
N SER A 95 2.04 2.41 18.71
CA SER A 95 3.24 2.56 19.55
C SER A 95 2.96 3.24 20.88
N LYS A 96 1.74 3.75 21.12
CA LYS A 96 1.43 4.50 22.34
C LYS A 96 1.27 3.58 23.54
N PRO A 97 1.88 3.92 24.70
CA PRO A 97 1.66 3.18 25.93
C PRO A 97 0.18 3.13 26.31
N GLY A 98 -0.32 1.95 26.65
CA GLY A 98 -1.72 1.74 27.02
C GLY A 98 -2.71 1.75 25.84
N ALA A 99 -2.29 1.97 24.60
CA ALA A 99 -3.14 1.80 23.44
C ALA A 99 -3.47 0.30 23.26
N ARG A 100 -4.73 0.03 22.93
CA ARG A 100 -5.12 -1.33 22.50
C ARG A 100 -4.67 -1.50 21.05
N PRO A 101 -3.69 -2.36 20.75
CA PRO A 101 -3.20 -2.53 19.40
C PRO A 101 -4.28 -3.19 18.54
N TYR A 102 -4.96 -2.38 17.75
CA TYR A 102 -5.96 -2.82 16.79
C TYR A 102 -5.62 -2.27 15.41
N CYS A 103 -5.61 -3.14 14.42
CA CYS A 103 -5.47 -2.77 13.01
C CYS A 103 -6.59 -3.45 12.23
N SER A 104 -7.36 -2.66 11.47
CA SER A 104 -8.44 -3.18 10.61
C SER A 104 -7.95 -3.65 9.25
N ALA A 105 -6.67 -3.47 8.92
CA ALA A 105 -6.10 -3.94 7.67
C ALA A 105 -6.25 -5.46 7.53
N GLN A 106 -6.64 -5.91 6.34
CA GLN A 106 -6.94 -7.31 6.03
C GLN A 106 -6.10 -7.81 4.85
N PRO A 107 -4.77 -8.05 5.03
CA PRO A 107 -3.94 -8.66 4.00
C PRO A 107 -4.53 -9.96 3.50
N GLN A 108 -4.59 -10.14 2.17
CA GLN A 108 -5.26 -11.29 1.57
C GLN A 108 -4.35 -12.52 1.43
N GLY A 109 -3.05 -12.36 1.74
CA GLY A 109 -2.04 -13.43 1.62
C GLY A 109 -1.77 -13.83 0.18
N VAL A 110 -1.96 -12.91 -0.74
CA VAL A 110 -1.69 -13.04 -2.17
C VAL A 110 -0.60 -12.04 -2.53
N SER A 111 0.42 -12.48 -3.25
CA SER A 111 1.50 -11.63 -3.71
C SER A 111 1.21 -11.02 -5.08
N LEU A 112 1.64 -9.78 -5.29
CA LEU A 112 1.65 -9.17 -6.62
C LEU A 112 2.58 -9.98 -7.53
N ALA A 113 2.16 -10.19 -8.78
CA ALA A 113 2.97 -10.86 -9.77
C ALA A 113 4.32 -10.12 -9.99
N PRO A 114 5.39 -10.82 -10.41
CA PRO A 114 6.68 -10.18 -10.69
C PRO A 114 6.54 -9.02 -11.67
N PHE A 115 7.24 -7.92 -11.40
CA PHE A 115 7.12 -6.67 -12.17
C PHE A 115 7.31 -6.86 -13.67
N GLU A 116 8.22 -7.73 -14.06
CA GLU A 116 8.53 -8.05 -15.45
C GLU A 116 7.31 -8.53 -16.25
N SER A 117 6.32 -9.12 -15.58
CA SER A 117 5.12 -9.68 -16.21
C SER A 117 4.04 -8.64 -16.50
N TRP A 118 4.07 -7.49 -15.81
CA TRP A 118 3.03 -6.46 -15.95
C TRP A 118 3.56 -5.04 -16.17
N ALA A 119 4.89 -4.87 -16.20
CA ALA A 119 5.53 -3.56 -16.38
C ALA A 119 5.04 -2.88 -17.68
N PRO A 120 4.56 -1.63 -17.62
CA PRO A 120 4.27 -0.86 -18.81
C PRO A 120 5.51 -0.67 -19.67
N GLU A 121 5.31 -0.65 -21.01
CA GLU A 121 6.41 -0.43 -21.95
C GLU A 121 7.10 0.92 -21.66
N GLY A 122 8.43 0.92 -21.66
CA GLY A 122 9.26 2.10 -21.38
C GLY A 122 9.44 2.45 -19.90
N LEU A 123 8.70 1.83 -18.97
CA LEU A 123 8.83 2.10 -17.53
C LEU A 123 9.60 1.02 -16.77
N LYS A 124 9.90 -0.10 -17.40
CA LYS A 124 10.48 -1.29 -16.78
C LYS A 124 11.83 -1.04 -16.10
N GLU A 125 12.76 -0.37 -16.79
CA GLU A 125 14.08 -0.09 -16.25
C GLU A 125 14.06 1.03 -15.21
N LYS A 126 13.26 2.08 -15.47
CA LYS A 126 13.17 3.26 -14.61
C LYS A 126 12.58 2.95 -13.22
N HIS A 127 11.65 2.02 -13.17
CA HIS A 127 10.88 1.70 -11.96
C HIS A 127 11.11 0.28 -11.44
N ALA A 128 12.24 -0.34 -11.83
CA ALA A 128 12.58 -1.67 -11.33
C ALA A 128 12.50 -1.77 -9.81
N PRO A 129 11.96 -2.87 -9.25
CA PRO A 129 11.96 -3.11 -7.80
C PRO A 129 13.37 -3.01 -7.21
N LYS A 130 13.49 -2.44 -6.03
CA LYS A 130 14.73 -2.31 -5.28
C LYS A 130 14.81 -3.25 -4.09
N LEU A 131 13.66 -3.59 -3.51
CA LEU A 131 13.59 -4.53 -2.40
C LEU A 131 13.75 -5.97 -2.90
N SER A 132 14.61 -6.72 -2.22
CA SER A 132 14.92 -8.11 -2.57
C SER A 132 13.78 -9.07 -2.23
N GLU A 133 13.75 -10.24 -2.88
CA GLU A 133 12.82 -11.31 -2.50
C GLU A 133 13.05 -11.80 -1.05
N ASN A 134 14.25 -11.66 -0.50
CA ASN A 134 14.51 -11.96 0.91
C ASN A 134 13.82 -10.96 1.84
N PHE A 135 13.79 -9.68 1.46
CA PHE A 135 13.00 -8.66 2.16
C PHE A 135 11.53 -9.07 2.22
N TRP A 136 10.93 -9.40 1.08
CA TRP A 136 9.52 -9.76 1.01
C TRP A 136 9.20 -11.04 1.78
N LYS A 137 10.05 -12.06 1.74
CA LYS A 137 9.89 -13.27 2.56
C LYS A 137 9.85 -12.98 4.07
N LYS A 138 10.62 -12.00 4.53
CA LYS A 138 10.74 -11.64 5.93
C LYS A 138 9.64 -10.68 6.39
N HIS A 139 9.32 -9.67 5.57
CA HIS A 139 8.53 -8.51 5.96
C HIS A 139 7.18 -8.38 5.25
N ALA A 140 6.86 -9.21 4.24
CA ALA A 140 5.57 -9.13 3.55
C ALA A 140 4.40 -9.18 4.52
N PRO A 141 3.33 -8.40 4.24
CA PRO A 141 2.12 -8.42 5.06
C PRO A 141 1.53 -9.82 5.18
N LYS A 142 1.21 -10.24 6.40
CA LYS A 142 0.66 -11.58 6.67
C LYS A 142 -0.86 -11.53 6.71
N ARG A 143 -1.50 -12.59 6.22
CA ARG A 143 -2.96 -12.72 6.26
C ARG A 143 -3.49 -12.63 7.69
N GLY A 144 -4.59 -11.90 7.84
CA GLY A 144 -5.27 -11.69 9.11
C GLY A 144 -4.94 -10.34 9.75
N CYS A 145 -5.78 -9.92 10.67
CA CYS A 145 -5.56 -8.69 11.42
C CYS A 145 -4.36 -8.91 12.36
N SER A 146 -3.30 -8.20 12.13
CA SER A 146 -2.14 -8.25 13.02
C SER A 146 -2.43 -7.42 14.27
N VAL A 147 -2.71 -8.09 15.37
CA VAL A 147 -2.41 -7.51 16.68
C VAL A 147 -0.90 -7.44 16.75
N VAL A 148 -0.35 -6.25 16.76
CA VAL A 148 1.10 -6.05 16.91
C VAL A 148 1.47 -6.57 18.29
N GLN A 149 2.12 -7.72 18.35
CA GLN A 149 2.57 -8.35 19.60
C GLN A 149 3.95 -7.85 20.00
N GLU A 150 4.67 -7.21 19.08
CA GLU A 150 6.02 -6.70 19.29
C GLU A 150 6.06 -5.19 19.01
N PRO A 151 7.03 -4.46 19.63
CA PRO A 151 7.22 -3.05 19.31
C PRO A 151 7.37 -2.86 17.81
N ASN A 152 6.77 -1.79 17.29
CA ASN A 152 6.86 -1.43 15.88
C ASN A 152 8.26 -0.84 15.61
N GLU A 153 9.26 -1.71 15.58
CA GLU A 153 10.63 -1.31 15.29
C GLU A 153 10.82 -1.01 13.81
N PRO A 154 11.62 0.01 13.46
CA PRO A 154 11.95 0.30 12.08
C PRO A 154 12.62 -0.92 11.43
N ILE A 155 12.30 -1.17 10.16
CA ILE A 155 12.99 -2.18 9.37
C ILE A 155 14.46 -1.75 9.25
N PRO A 156 15.42 -2.60 9.65
CA PRO A 156 16.84 -2.24 9.55
C PRO A 156 17.27 -2.01 8.11
N ASP A 157 18.16 -1.04 7.89
CA ASP A 157 18.73 -0.77 6.56
C ASP A 157 19.42 -2.01 5.95
N SER A 158 19.90 -2.93 6.80
CA SER A 158 20.49 -4.21 6.37
C SER A 158 19.50 -5.16 5.69
N ASP A 159 18.21 -4.96 5.86
CA ASP A 159 17.16 -5.80 5.29
C ASP A 159 16.55 -5.19 4.01
N MET A 160 16.84 -3.91 3.74
CA MET A 160 16.34 -3.16 2.55
C MET A 160 17.23 -3.30 1.32
#